data_1c3826eb771fc2e749b8be37caaf2140
#
_entry.id   1c3826eb771fc2e749b8be37caaf2140
#
_cell.length_a   1.000
_cell.length_b   1.000
_cell.length_c   1.000
_cell.angle_alpha   90.00
_cell.angle_beta   90.00
_cell.angle_gamma   90.00
#
_symmetry.space_group_name_H-M   'P 1'
#
loop_
_entity.id
_entity.type
_entity.pdbx_description
1 polymer ?
#
loop_
_entity_poly.entity_id
_entity_poly.type
_entity_poly.pdbx_seq_one_letter_code
_entity_poly.pdbx_strand_id
1 'polypeptide(L)'
;LHKEYRRQRQMCIRDSLSGFGKCSLTVALPILSAAGIETSALPTAILSTHTGGILGYTYRDLTEDMRPFMKHWKELDIRFDAVYSGFLGSFEQLDIVKEFFSLFKREDNLILVDPVMGDNGELYKIFTPKFAKGMRSLCERADIIVPNLTEAALLLGEPYQAGPYTKAYIDGILHKLSQLGPKQVVLTGVYFDEKELGAATFDMERNATEYVLTEKIPGYYHGTGDVFASALLSGLLNNFNLERSAEIAVRFTAESILRTFKAQTDYRFGVNFEQSIPDLLKELKLI
;
A
#
# COMPACT_ATOMS: atom_id res chain seq x y z
N LEU A 1 -27.38 16.07 -23.45
CA LEU A 1 -26.08 15.53 -22.99
C LEU A 1 -26.16 15.35 -21.49
N HIS A 2 -26.74 14.22 -21.05
CA HIS A 2 -26.66 13.80 -19.66
C HIS A 2 -25.20 13.41 -19.40
N LYS A 3 -24.43 14.26 -18.67
CA LYS A 3 -23.27 13.78 -17.93
C LYS A 3 -23.84 12.76 -16.95
N GLU A 4 -23.62 11.46 -17.20
CA GLU A 4 -23.84 10.47 -16.17
C GLU A 4 -22.98 10.89 -14.98
N TYR A 5 -23.64 11.29 -13.90
CA TYR A 5 -22.98 11.46 -12.61
C TYR A 5 -22.48 10.09 -12.21
N ARG A 6 -21.20 9.80 -12.48
CA ARG A 6 -20.56 8.59 -11.97
C ARG A 6 -20.69 8.63 -10.46
N ARG A 7 -21.32 7.60 -9.89
CA ARG A 7 -21.35 7.41 -8.44
C ARG A 7 -19.91 7.51 -7.94
N GLN A 8 -19.68 8.35 -6.96
CA GLN A 8 -18.37 8.49 -6.33
C GLN A 8 -17.95 7.14 -5.74
N ARG A 9 -16.73 6.71 -6.03
CA ARG A 9 -16.16 5.47 -5.47
C ARG A 9 -15.95 5.68 -3.97
N GLN A 10 -16.38 4.69 -3.20
CA GLN A 10 -16.20 4.65 -1.75
C GLN A 10 -15.20 3.57 -1.38
N MET A 11 -14.23 3.90 -0.56
CA MET A 11 -13.29 2.92 -0.06
C MET A 11 -13.08 3.02 1.45
N CYS A 12 -12.60 1.92 2.05
CA CYS A 12 -12.17 1.90 3.43
C CYS A 12 -10.68 1.59 3.53
N ILE A 13 -9.94 2.40 4.27
CA ILE A 13 -8.55 2.15 4.63
C ILE A 13 -8.42 1.80 6.11
N ARG A 14 -7.60 0.79 6.41
CA ARG A 14 -7.17 0.42 7.77
C ARG A 14 -5.70 0.63 7.89
N ASP A 15 -5.35 1.58 8.72
CA ASP A 15 -3.96 1.96 8.96
C ASP A 15 -3.85 2.81 10.23
N SER A 16 -2.63 3.10 10.67
CA SER A 16 -2.39 4.02 11.76
C SER A 16 -2.54 5.48 11.35
N LEU A 17 -2.79 6.35 12.33
CA LEU A 17 -2.80 7.79 12.15
C LEU A 17 -1.58 8.40 12.84
N SER A 18 -0.63 8.92 12.06
CA SER A 18 0.51 9.68 12.56
C SER A 18 0.15 11.16 12.67
N GLY A 19 0.25 11.75 13.85
CA GLY A 19 -0.07 13.17 14.08
C GLY A 19 0.90 14.11 13.36
N PHE A 20 2.17 13.72 13.26
CA PHE A 20 3.20 14.43 12.51
C PHE A 20 4.02 13.45 11.66
N GLY A 21 4.45 13.89 10.49
CA GLY A 21 5.10 13.06 9.49
C GLY A 21 4.11 12.43 8.51
N LYS A 22 4.61 12.02 7.35
CA LYS A 22 3.80 11.58 6.22
C LYS A 22 3.94 10.08 6.04
N CYS A 23 3.07 9.33 6.73
CA CYS A 23 2.93 7.89 6.64
C CYS A 23 1.48 7.50 6.88
N SER A 24 1.08 6.34 6.41
CA SER A 24 -0.22 5.72 6.70
C SER A 24 -1.42 6.61 6.32
N LEU A 25 -2.39 6.82 7.20
CA LEU A 25 -3.60 7.60 6.89
C LEU A 25 -3.32 9.04 6.45
N THR A 26 -2.27 9.69 6.97
CA THR A 26 -1.94 11.08 6.59
C THR A 26 -1.40 11.21 5.16
N VAL A 27 -1.02 10.10 4.54
CA VAL A 27 -0.63 9.99 3.13
C VAL A 27 -1.81 9.52 2.28
N ALA A 28 -2.44 8.43 2.69
CA ALA A 28 -3.46 7.79 1.89
C ALA A 28 -4.72 8.64 1.72
N LEU A 29 -5.21 9.27 2.80
CA LEU A 29 -6.42 10.09 2.76
C LEU A 29 -6.34 11.25 1.74
N PRO A 30 -5.30 12.11 1.75
CA PRO A 30 -5.21 13.20 0.80
C PRO A 30 -5.01 12.73 -0.65
N ILE A 31 -4.22 11.68 -0.91
CA ILE A 31 -3.97 11.16 -2.26
C ILE A 31 -5.26 10.60 -2.86
N LEU A 32 -5.95 9.72 -2.13
CA LEU A 32 -7.18 9.08 -2.59
C LEU A 32 -8.31 10.10 -2.75
N SER A 33 -8.46 11.03 -1.81
CA SER A 33 -9.46 12.10 -1.90
C SER A 33 -9.22 13.01 -3.10
N ALA A 34 -7.97 13.42 -3.36
CA ALA A 34 -7.62 14.19 -4.55
C ALA A 34 -7.95 13.44 -5.85
N ALA A 35 -7.78 12.12 -5.87
CA ALA A 35 -8.13 11.25 -7.00
C ALA A 35 -9.66 11.01 -7.16
N GLY A 36 -10.50 11.74 -6.41
CA GLY A 36 -11.96 11.65 -6.49
C GLY A 36 -12.58 10.45 -5.77
N ILE A 37 -11.86 9.84 -4.84
CA ILE A 37 -12.30 8.65 -4.11
C ILE A 37 -12.69 9.06 -2.69
N GLU A 38 -13.94 8.83 -2.30
CA GLU A 38 -14.41 9.00 -0.93
C GLU A 38 -13.81 7.93 -0.03
N THR A 39 -13.00 8.35 0.94
CA THR A 39 -12.21 7.42 1.75
C THR A 39 -12.64 7.46 3.22
N SER A 40 -13.13 6.33 3.72
CA SER A 40 -13.44 6.11 5.13
C SER A 40 -12.24 5.48 5.83
N ALA A 41 -11.86 5.99 7.00
CA ALA A 41 -10.75 5.47 7.77
C ALA A 41 -11.23 4.61 8.95
N LEU A 42 -10.66 3.41 9.08
CA LEU A 42 -10.71 2.59 10.29
C LEU A 42 -9.31 2.62 10.93
N PRO A 43 -9.04 3.57 11.85
CA PRO A 43 -7.71 3.72 12.41
C PRO A 43 -7.37 2.54 13.32
N THR A 44 -6.15 1.99 13.17
CA THR A 44 -5.63 0.89 13.99
C THR A 44 -4.89 1.38 15.21
N ALA A 45 -4.28 2.58 15.12
CA ALA A 45 -3.59 3.25 16.20
C ALA A 45 -3.50 4.75 15.92
N ILE A 46 -3.27 5.54 16.97
CA ILE A 46 -2.89 6.96 16.89
C ILE A 46 -1.49 7.12 17.47
N LEU A 47 -0.61 7.77 16.72
CA LEU A 47 0.76 8.05 17.10
C LEU A 47 1.04 9.56 17.03
N SER A 48 1.91 10.08 17.91
CA SER A 48 2.37 11.48 17.79
C SER A 48 3.20 11.69 16.51
N THR A 49 4.00 10.70 16.14
CA THR A 49 4.74 10.60 14.86
C THR A 49 4.74 9.14 14.42
N HIS A 50 5.07 8.86 13.16
CA HIS A 50 5.35 7.48 12.76
C HIS A 50 6.61 6.92 13.43
N THR A 51 6.82 5.61 13.35
CA THR A 51 7.88 4.90 14.08
C THR A 51 9.22 4.84 13.34
N GLY A 52 9.24 5.15 12.05
CA GLY A 52 10.43 5.04 11.20
C GLY A 52 11.48 6.10 11.52
N GLY A 53 12.56 5.71 12.20
CA GLY A 53 13.68 6.59 12.51
C GLY A 53 13.41 7.65 13.58
N ILE A 54 12.25 7.64 14.24
CA ILE A 54 11.85 8.59 15.28
C ILE A 54 11.65 7.82 16.59
N LEU A 55 12.29 8.28 17.66
CA LEU A 55 12.17 7.70 19.00
C LEU A 55 11.28 8.58 19.89
N GLY A 56 10.71 7.98 20.95
CA GLY A 56 9.93 8.71 21.95
C GLY A 56 8.53 9.13 21.51
N TYR A 57 8.02 8.58 20.42
CA TYR A 57 6.64 8.80 19.99
C TYR A 57 5.64 8.24 21.03
N THR A 58 4.47 8.86 21.11
CA THR A 58 3.33 8.31 21.85
C THR A 58 2.55 7.37 20.95
N TYR A 59 2.00 6.32 21.54
CA TYR A 59 1.23 5.31 20.83
C TYR A 59 -0.05 4.98 21.59
N ARG A 60 -1.19 5.09 20.92
CA ARG A 60 -2.47 4.63 21.42
C ARG A 60 -3.03 3.57 20.49
N ASP A 61 -3.14 2.37 20.98
CA ASP A 61 -3.81 1.26 20.29
C ASP A 61 -5.32 1.50 20.21
N LEU A 62 -5.93 1.19 19.07
CA LEU A 62 -7.36 1.33 18.82
C LEU A 62 -8.02 -0.02 18.49
N THR A 63 -7.39 -1.13 18.84
CA THR A 63 -7.90 -2.48 18.57
C THR A 63 -9.33 -2.67 19.10
N GLU A 64 -9.60 -2.18 20.31
CA GLU A 64 -10.93 -2.29 20.93
C GLU A 64 -12.02 -1.48 20.20
N ASP A 65 -11.63 -0.40 19.51
CA ASP A 65 -12.56 0.46 18.76
C ASP A 65 -12.93 -0.14 17.39
N MET A 66 -12.09 -0.98 16.80
CA MET A 66 -12.27 -1.46 15.42
C MET A 66 -13.57 -2.24 15.22
N ARG A 67 -13.92 -3.20 16.10
CA ARG A 67 -15.17 -3.97 16.00
C ARG A 67 -16.43 -3.11 16.20
N PRO A 68 -16.48 -2.16 17.15
CA PRO A 68 -17.57 -1.18 17.24
C PRO A 68 -17.79 -0.38 15.95
N PHE A 69 -16.71 0.11 15.29
CA PHE A 69 -16.82 0.78 13.99
C PHE A 69 -17.44 -0.13 12.93
N MET A 70 -16.93 -1.35 12.81
CA MET A 70 -17.41 -2.34 11.84
C MET A 70 -18.90 -2.67 12.05
N LYS A 71 -19.31 -2.86 13.29
CA LYS A 71 -20.70 -3.12 13.66
C LYS A 71 -21.60 -1.97 13.22
N HIS A 72 -21.24 -0.74 13.58
CA HIS A 72 -22.00 0.44 13.23
C HIS A 72 -22.12 0.64 11.71
N TRP A 73 -21.01 0.47 10.97
CA TRP A 73 -21.03 0.57 9.52
C TRP A 73 -21.90 -0.52 8.87
N LYS A 74 -21.93 -1.71 9.46
CA LYS A 74 -22.81 -2.80 9.01
C LYS A 74 -24.28 -2.45 9.24
N GLU A 75 -24.62 -1.86 10.38
CA GLU A 75 -25.97 -1.39 10.72
C GLU A 75 -26.44 -0.27 9.77
N LEU A 76 -25.53 0.57 9.28
CA LEU A 76 -25.78 1.62 8.29
C LEU A 76 -25.82 1.12 6.84
N ASP A 77 -25.65 -0.18 6.57
CA ASP A 77 -25.52 -0.78 5.24
C ASP A 77 -24.46 -0.09 4.36
N ILE A 78 -23.34 0.35 4.98
CA ILE A 78 -22.24 0.99 4.25
C ILE A 78 -21.58 -0.05 3.34
N ARG A 79 -21.30 0.37 2.10
CA ARG A 79 -20.69 -0.47 1.06
C ARG A 79 -19.42 0.21 0.53
N PHE A 80 -18.38 -0.58 0.35
CA PHE A 80 -17.11 -0.10 -0.17
C PHE A 80 -16.83 -0.71 -1.54
N ASP A 81 -16.36 0.09 -2.50
CA ASP A 81 -15.87 -0.36 -3.80
C ASP A 81 -14.44 -0.91 -3.69
N ALA A 82 -13.69 -0.47 -2.68
CA ALA A 82 -12.39 -1.02 -2.34
C ALA A 82 -12.13 -1.01 -0.83
N VAL A 83 -11.23 -1.89 -0.46
CA VAL A 83 -10.75 -2.08 0.91
C VAL A 83 -9.23 -2.13 0.86
N TYR A 84 -8.56 -1.21 1.57
CA TYR A 84 -7.11 -1.18 1.65
C TYR A 84 -6.68 -1.46 3.09
N SER A 85 -5.76 -2.39 3.29
CA SER A 85 -5.12 -2.67 4.58
C SER A 85 -3.63 -2.38 4.50
N GLY A 86 -3.16 -1.43 5.33
CA GLY A 86 -1.75 -1.12 5.54
C GLY A 86 -1.27 -1.66 6.88
N PHE A 87 -0.63 -0.82 7.70
CA PHE A 87 -0.02 -1.21 8.96
C PHE A 87 -1.02 -1.75 9.99
N LEU A 88 -0.72 -2.94 10.52
CA LEU A 88 -1.45 -3.60 11.61
C LEU A 88 -0.46 -3.92 12.75
N GLY A 89 -0.78 -3.47 13.96
CA GLY A 89 0.14 -3.54 15.11
C GLY A 89 0.12 -4.86 15.88
N SER A 90 -0.87 -5.74 15.66
CA SER A 90 -1.04 -6.96 16.48
C SER A 90 -1.71 -8.11 15.73
N PHE A 91 -1.62 -9.32 16.30
CA PHE A 91 -2.37 -10.47 15.81
C PHE A 91 -3.88 -10.28 15.89
N GLU A 92 -4.35 -9.62 16.94
CA GLU A 92 -5.78 -9.35 17.10
C GLU A 92 -6.28 -8.44 15.97
N GLN A 93 -5.51 -7.42 15.59
CA GLN A 93 -5.85 -6.57 14.44
C GLN A 93 -5.87 -7.35 13.13
N LEU A 94 -4.95 -8.32 12.92
CA LEU A 94 -5.01 -9.23 11.76
C LEU A 94 -6.34 -10.02 11.72
N ASP A 95 -6.79 -10.54 12.86
CA ASP A 95 -8.03 -11.30 12.93
C ASP A 95 -9.25 -10.40 12.70
N ILE A 96 -9.26 -9.20 13.28
CA ILE A 96 -10.32 -8.20 13.04
C ILE A 96 -10.39 -7.81 11.56
N VAL A 97 -9.26 -7.65 10.89
CA VAL A 97 -9.25 -7.31 9.45
C VAL A 97 -9.76 -8.48 8.60
N LYS A 98 -9.49 -9.73 8.98
CA LYS A 98 -10.09 -10.90 8.33
C LYS A 98 -11.62 -10.94 8.54
N GLU A 99 -12.09 -10.60 9.75
CA GLU A 99 -13.52 -10.42 10.03
C GLU A 99 -14.10 -9.32 9.15
N PHE A 100 -13.40 -8.17 9.00
CA PHE A 100 -13.81 -7.09 8.12
C PHE A 100 -13.96 -7.56 6.68
N PHE A 101 -12.97 -8.29 6.13
CA PHE A 101 -13.08 -8.84 4.79
C PHE A 101 -14.30 -9.75 4.65
N SER A 102 -14.57 -10.59 5.64
CA SER A 102 -15.75 -11.47 5.61
C SER A 102 -17.09 -10.71 5.64
N LEU A 103 -17.13 -9.53 6.28
CA LEU A 103 -18.33 -8.71 6.41
C LEU A 103 -18.59 -7.80 5.20
N PHE A 104 -17.53 -7.29 4.56
CA PHE A 104 -17.61 -6.24 3.55
C PHE A 104 -17.09 -6.67 2.16
N LYS A 105 -16.51 -7.88 2.01
CA LYS A 105 -16.16 -8.41 0.67
C LYS A 105 -17.41 -8.69 -0.13
N ARG A 106 -17.39 -8.27 -1.39
CA ARG A 106 -18.39 -8.55 -2.41
C ARG A 106 -17.68 -8.96 -3.70
N GLU A 107 -18.42 -9.48 -4.65
CA GLU A 107 -17.87 -9.86 -5.97
C GLU A 107 -17.33 -8.65 -6.75
N ASP A 108 -17.93 -7.48 -6.55
CA ASP A 108 -17.66 -6.24 -7.27
C ASP A 108 -16.70 -5.27 -6.57
N ASN A 109 -16.14 -5.63 -5.41
CA ASN A 109 -15.18 -4.78 -4.71
C ASN A 109 -13.78 -5.38 -4.67
N LEU A 110 -12.79 -4.50 -4.51
CA LEU A 110 -11.36 -4.81 -4.51
C LEU A 110 -10.82 -4.85 -3.09
N ILE A 111 -10.07 -5.89 -2.72
CA ILE A 111 -9.26 -5.94 -1.50
C ILE A 111 -7.78 -5.82 -1.88
N LEU A 112 -7.15 -4.73 -1.44
CA LEU A 112 -5.71 -4.53 -1.54
C LEU A 112 -5.07 -4.66 -0.15
N VAL A 113 -4.04 -5.48 -0.05
CA VAL A 113 -3.21 -5.62 1.17
C VAL A 113 -1.79 -5.18 0.88
N ASP A 114 -1.35 -4.15 1.59
CA ASP A 114 0.06 -3.83 1.76
C ASP A 114 0.54 -4.53 3.04
N PRO A 115 1.38 -5.58 2.94
CA PRO A 115 1.73 -6.43 4.06
C PRO A 115 2.85 -5.82 4.92
N VAL A 116 2.67 -4.59 5.38
CA VAL A 116 3.66 -3.81 6.11
C VAL A 116 4.20 -4.55 7.32
N MET A 117 5.43 -5.10 7.22
CA MET A 117 6.04 -5.84 8.33
C MET A 117 7.56 -5.80 8.36
N GLY A 118 8.23 -5.35 7.31
CA GLY A 118 9.70 -5.33 7.27
C GLY A 118 10.29 -4.63 6.07
N ASP A 119 11.58 -4.35 6.14
CA ASP A 119 12.35 -3.73 5.07
C ASP A 119 13.84 -4.10 5.19
N ASN A 120 14.59 -4.01 4.08
CA ASN A 120 16.03 -4.30 4.02
C ASN A 120 16.43 -5.67 4.60
N GLY A 121 15.59 -6.69 4.44
CA GLY A 121 15.81 -8.05 4.91
C GLY A 121 15.43 -8.31 6.36
N GLU A 122 14.91 -7.31 7.08
CA GLU A 122 14.59 -7.41 8.49
C GLU A 122 13.12 -7.13 8.79
N LEU A 123 12.55 -7.88 9.73
CA LEU A 123 11.26 -7.55 10.35
C LEU A 123 11.39 -6.25 11.16
N TYR A 124 10.36 -5.42 11.15
CA TYR A 124 10.27 -4.32 12.10
C TYR A 124 10.26 -4.84 13.53
N LYS A 125 10.94 -4.12 14.45
CA LYS A 125 11.21 -4.55 15.83
C LYS A 125 9.98 -4.94 16.65
N ILE A 126 8.81 -4.45 16.27
CA ILE A 126 7.54 -4.75 16.95
C ILE A 126 6.96 -6.10 16.51
N PHE A 127 7.46 -6.71 15.44
CA PHE A 127 6.93 -7.94 14.88
C PHE A 127 7.81 -9.15 15.18
N THR A 128 7.19 -10.32 15.15
CA THR A 128 7.85 -11.62 15.29
C THR A 128 7.68 -12.45 14.02
N PRO A 129 8.48 -13.49 13.78
CA PRO A 129 8.30 -14.40 12.64
C PRO A 129 6.89 -15.05 12.59
N LYS A 130 6.23 -15.19 13.74
CA LYS A 130 4.85 -15.67 13.81
C LYS A 130 3.89 -14.65 13.18
N PHE A 131 4.16 -13.35 13.32
CA PHE A 131 3.34 -12.28 12.70
C PHE A 131 3.34 -12.38 11.18
N ALA A 132 4.50 -12.66 10.55
CA ALA A 132 4.59 -12.86 9.10
C ALA A 132 3.67 -13.98 8.59
N LYS A 133 3.53 -15.09 9.36
CA LYS A 133 2.57 -16.17 9.04
C LYS A 133 1.11 -15.68 9.14
N GLY A 134 0.80 -14.84 10.12
CA GLY A 134 -0.51 -14.20 10.24
C GLY A 134 -0.81 -13.27 9.07
N MET A 135 0.16 -12.45 8.67
CA MET A 135 0.07 -11.55 7.52
C MET A 135 -0.12 -12.34 6.21
N ARG A 136 0.60 -13.45 6.02
CA ARG A 136 0.37 -14.35 4.89
C ARG A 136 -1.09 -14.77 4.78
N SER A 137 -1.73 -15.18 5.88
CA SER A 137 -3.14 -15.59 5.88
C SER A 137 -4.11 -14.45 5.58
N LEU A 138 -3.70 -13.19 5.75
CA LEU A 138 -4.45 -12.02 5.31
C LEU A 138 -4.28 -11.81 3.81
N CYS A 139 -3.05 -11.90 3.28
CA CYS A 139 -2.74 -11.81 1.86
C CYS A 139 -3.47 -12.86 1.02
N GLU A 140 -3.66 -14.07 1.54
CA GLU A 140 -4.42 -15.15 0.88
C GLU A 140 -5.88 -14.78 0.58
N ARG A 141 -6.42 -13.75 1.23
CA ARG A 141 -7.79 -13.25 1.04
C ARG A 141 -7.88 -11.96 0.22
N ALA A 142 -6.74 -11.43 -0.21
CA ALA A 142 -6.65 -10.23 -1.01
C ALA A 142 -6.87 -10.51 -2.50
N ASP A 143 -7.38 -9.54 -3.24
CA ASP A 143 -7.36 -9.55 -4.70
C ASP A 143 -6.00 -9.08 -5.22
N ILE A 144 -5.39 -8.10 -4.53
CA ILE A 144 -4.07 -7.53 -4.84
C ILE A 144 -3.23 -7.46 -3.57
N ILE A 145 -1.95 -7.80 -3.69
CA ILE A 145 -0.95 -7.56 -2.65
C ILE A 145 0.19 -6.69 -3.19
N VAL A 146 0.76 -5.85 -2.29
CA VAL A 146 1.79 -4.87 -2.65
C VAL A 146 3.03 -5.02 -1.75
N PRO A 147 3.66 -6.20 -1.68
CA PRO A 147 4.84 -6.38 -0.84
C PRO A 147 6.09 -5.71 -1.44
N ASN A 148 7.04 -5.32 -0.57
CA ASN A 148 8.42 -5.14 -0.95
C ASN A 148 9.16 -6.49 -0.97
N LEU A 149 10.45 -6.50 -1.40
CA LEU A 149 11.23 -7.75 -1.50
C LEU A 149 11.44 -8.46 -0.16
N THR A 150 11.52 -7.71 0.94
CA THR A 150 11.64 -8.27 2.30
C THR A 150 10.34 -8.96 2.71
N GLU A 151 9.24 -8.28 2.51
CA GLU A 151 7.90 -8.79 2.80
C GLU A 151 7.56 -9.99 1.94
N ALA A 152 7.94 -9.96 0.66
CA ALA A 152 7.81 -11.10 -0.24
C ALA A 152 8.55 -12.33 0.29
N ALA A 153 9.80 -12.18 0.71
CA ALA A 153 10.59 -13.26 1.31
C ALA A 153 9.93 -13.80 2.60
N LEU A 154 9.45 -12.92 3.47
CA LEU A 154 8.76 -13.28 4.71
C LEU A 154 7.42 -14.01 4.45
N LEU A 155 6.62 -13.55 3.48
CA LEU A 155 5.37 -14.21 3.08
C LEU A 155 5.61 -15.60 2.51
N LEU A 156 6.65 -15.76 1.73
CA LEU A 156 7.03 -17.06 1.15
C LEU A 156 7.76 -17.99 2.13
N GLY A 157 8.29 -17.44 3.23
CA GLY A 157 9.13 -18.18 4.16
C GLY A 157 10.51 -18.52 3.57
N GLU A 158 10.99 -17.70 2.63
CA GLU A 158 12.27 -17.83 1.94
C GLU A 158 13.31 -16.84 2.49
N PRO A 159 14.61 -17.11 2.36
CA PRO A 159 15.64 -16.14 2.69
C PRO A 159 15.53 -14.88 1.83
N TYR A 160 15.68 -13.71 2.44
CA TYR A 160 15.80 -12.46 1.70
C TYR A 160 17.11 -12.44 0.88
N GLN A 161 17.01 -11.99 -0.34
CA GLN A 161 18.17 -11.74 -1.22
C GLN A 161 18.23 -10.25 -1.52
N ALA A 162 19.40 -9.64 -1.29
CA ALA A 162 19.66 -8.26 -1.71
C ALA A 162 19.90 -8.19 -3.24
N GLY A 163 19.44 -7.09 -3.85
CA GLY A 163 19.69 -6.84 -5.26
C GLY A 163 21.15 -6.42 -5.59
N PRO A 164 21.46 -6.12 -6.85
CA PRO A 164 20.55 -6.08 -7.97
C PRO A 164 20.03 -7.47 -8.37
N TYR A 165 18.77 -7.49 -8.83
CA TYR A 165 18.05 -8.75 -9.11
C TYR A 165 18.18 -9.17 -10.56
N THR A 166 17.85 -10.42 -10.87
CA THR A 166 17.60 -10.87 -12.24
C THR A 166 16.08 -10.90 -12.51
N LYS A 167 15.68 -10.73 -13.77
CA LYS A 167 14.26 -10.86 -14.16
C LYS A 167 13.70 -12.22 -13.75
N ALA A 168 14.45 -13.30 -13.98
CA ALA A 168 14.01 -14.66 -13.61
C ALA A 168 13.74 -14.81 -12.10
N TYR A 169 14.55 -14.15 -11.26
CA TYR A 169 14.31 -14.15 -9.80
C TYR A 169 13.01 -13.41 -9.45
N ILE A 170 12.81 -12.21 -10.02
CA ILE A 170 11.59 -11.40 -9.79
C ILE A 170 10.35 -12.14 -10.30
N ASP A 171 10.38 -12.71 -11.51
CA ASP A 171 9.29 -13.52 -12.06
C ASP A 171 8.96 -14.69 -11.14
N GLY A 172 9.98 -15.39 -10.65
CA GLY A 172 9.80 -16.50 -9.69
C GLY A 172 9.10 -16.07 -8.40
N ILE A 173 9.48 -14.93 -7.83
CA ILE A 173 8.83 -14.35 -6.63
C ILE A 173 7.37 -13.99 -6.92
N LEU A 174 7.09 -13.27 -8.01
CA LEU A 174 5.74 -12.87 -8.41
C LEU A 174 4.82 -14.07 -8.58
N HIS A 175 5.26 -15.10 -9.28
CA HIS A 175 4.50 -16.33 -9.46
C HIS A 175 4.22 -17.06 -8.13
N LYS A 176 5.22 -17.18 -7.24
CA LYS A 176 5.02 -17.81 -5.93
C LYS A 176 4.03 -17.02 -5.06
N LEU A 177 4.10 -15.69 -5.09
CA LEU A 177 3.18 -14.83 -4.35
C LEU A 177 1.74 -14.96 -4.87
N SER A 178 1.55 -15.04 -6.19
CA SER A 178 0.21 -15.23 -6.77
C SER A 178 -0.41 -16.59 -6.39
N GLN A 179 0.42 -17.62 -6.19
CA GLN A 179 -0.03 -18.93 -5.71
C GLN A 179 -0.52 -18.93 -4.26
N LEU A 180 -0.30 -17.87 -3.48
CA LEU A 180 -0.87 -17.71 -2.15
C LEU A 180 -2.38 -17.42 -2.19
N GLY A 181 -2.90 -16.87 -3.28
CA GLY A 181 -4.32 -16.56 -3.45
C GLY A 181 -4.62 -15.28 -4.23
N PRO A 182 -3.83 -14.18 -4.11
CA PRO A 182 -4.13 -12.96 -4.82
C PRO A 182 -3.97 -13.12 -6.33
N LYS A 183 -4.93 -12.57 -7.08
CA LYS A 183 -4.91 -12.60 -8.55
C LYS A 183 -3.88 -11.63 -9.15
N GLN A 184 -3.55 -10.58 -8.41
CA GLN A 184 -2.62 -9.54 -8.83
C GLN A 184 -1.57 -9.31 -7.74
N VAL A 185 -0.32 -9.19 -8.17
CA VAL A 185 0.83 -8.93 -7.29
C VAL A 185 1.58 -7.73 -7.82
N VAL A 186 1.91 -6.78 -6.95
CA VAL A 186 2.78 -5.64 -7.26
C VAL A 186 3.97 -5.67 -6.30
N LEU A 187 5.12 -6.07 -6.79
CA LEU A 187 6.35 -6.19 -6.02
C LEU A 187 7.13 -4.88 -6.12
N THR A 188 7.34 -4.21 -4.99
CA THR A 188 8.05 -2.92 -4.92
C THR A 188 9.53 -3.10 -4.56
N GLY A 189 10.34 -2.07 -4.82
CA GLY A 189 11.78 -2.13 -4.53
C GLY A 189 12.58 -2.95 -5.54
N VAL A 190 12.05 -3.14 -6.75
CA VAL A 190 12.70 -3.90 -7.82
C VAL A 190 13.73 -3.03 -8.55
N TYR A 191 14.93 -3.57 -8.75
CA TYR A 191 15.97 -2.96 -9.56
C TYR A 191 16.91 -4.02 -10.14
N PHE A 192 17.40 -3.78 -11.36
CA PHE A 192 18.30 -4.67 -12.07
C PHE A 192 19.73 -4.11 -12.16
N ASP A 193 19.88 -2.83 -11.92
CA ASP A 193 21.15 -2.14 -11.73
C ASP A 193 20.99 -1.03 -10.69
N GLU A 194 22.08 -0.37 -10.31
CA GLU A 194 22.08 0.66 -9.26
C GLU A 194 21.51 2.02 -9.69
N LYS A 195 21.11 2.17 -10.96
CA LYS A 195 20.65 3.44 -11.52
C LYS A 195 19.14 3.57 -11.50
N GLU A 196 18.43 2.45 -11.49
CA GLU A 196 16.98 2.40 -11.59
C GLU A 196 16.35 1.73 -10.36
N LEU A 197 15.12 2.09 -10.05
CA LEU A 197 14.31 1.52 -9.00
C LEU A 197 12.83 1.62 -9.39
N GLY A 198 12.04 0.63 -9.02
CA GLY A 198 10.62 0.69 -9.27
C GLY A 198 9.84 -0.53 -8.76
N ALA A 199 8.95 -1.02 -9.59
CA ALA A 199 8.08 -2.14 -9.27
C ALA A 199 7.97 -3.14 -10.42
N ALA A 200 7.60 -4.37 -10.08
CA ALA A 200 7.19 -5.39 -11.03
C ALA A 200 5.76 -5.84 -10.70
N THR A 201 4.96 -6.08 -11.71
CA THR A 201 3.56 -6.52 -11.56
C THR A 201 3.37 -7.90 -12.18
N PHE A 202 2.45 -8.66 -11.61
CA PHE A 202 1.94 -9.89 -12.19
C PHE A 202 0.42 -9.93 -12.12
N ASP A 203 -0.21 -10.15 -13.25
CA ASP A 203 -1.65 -10.35 -13.39
C ASP A 203 -1.91 -11.80 -13.79
N MET A 204 -2.50 -12.57 -12.89
CA MET A 204 -2.74 -14.00 -13.09
C MET A 204 -3.77 -14.26 -14.21
N GLU A 205 -4.79 -13.41 -14.37
CA GLU A 205 -5.82 -13.60 -15.40
C GLU A 205 -5.25 -13.39 -16.80
N ARG A 206 -4.32 -12.45 -16.95
CA ARG A 206 -3.61 -12.18 -18.21
C ARG A 206 -2.34 -13.00 -18.37
N ASN A 207 -1.86 -13.66 -17.32
CA ASN A 207 -0.57 -14.31 -17.22
C ASN A 207 0.57 -13.40 -17.74
N ALA A 208 0.57 -12.16 -17.28
CA ALA A 208 1.46 -11.11 -17.75
C ALA A 208 2.28 -10.52 -16.60
N THR A 209 3.60 -10.45 -16.79
CA THR A 209 4.53 -9.73 -15.92
C THR A 209 4.98 -8.47 -16.62
N GLU A 210 4.94 -7.34 -15.90
CA GLU A 210 5.43 -6.05 -16.40
C GLU A 210 6.41 -5.44 -15.39
N TYR A 211 7.33 -4.63 -15.89
CA TYR A 211 8.34 -3.94 -15.09
C TYR A 211 8.24 -2.44 -15.32
N VAL A 212 8.12 -1.70 -14.24
CA VAL A 212 8.08 -0.24 -14.27
C VAL A 212 9.24 0.29 -13.44
N LEU A 213 10.24 0.83 -14.09
CA LEU A 213 11.44 1.36 -13.45
C LEU A 213 11.58 2.85 -13.76
N THR A 214 12.24 3.57 -12.87
CA THR A 214 12.58 4.99 -13.02
C THR A 214 13.97 5.22 -12.43
N GLU A 215 14.56 6.39 -12.69
CA GLU A 215 15.84 6.77 -12.12
C GLU A 215 15.80 6.68 -10.59
N LYS A 216 16.80 6.01 -10.01
CA LYS A 216 16.94 5.87 -8.55
C LYS A 216 17.47 7.16 -7.96
N ILE A 217 16.66 7.79 -7.10
CA ILE A 217 17.05 8.98 -6.37
C ILE A 217 17.78 8.54 -5.09
N PRO A 218 18.97 9.09 -4.82
CA PRO A 218 19.74 8.72 -3.63
C PRO A 218 19.02 9.02 -2.33
N GLY A 219 19.15 8.15 -1.35
CA GLY A 219 18.57 8.32 -0.01
C GLY A 219 17.63 7.21 0.39
N TYR A 220 17.17 7.27 1.64
CA TYR A 220 16.15 6.39 2.20
C TYR A 220 15.00 7.24 2.69
N TYR A 221 13.79 6.98 2.20
CA TYR A 221 12.63 7.85 2.42
C TYR A 221 11.49 7.06 3.07
N HIS A 222 10.98 7.56 4.19
CA HIS A 222 9.84 6.97 4.87
C HIS A 222 8.51 7.31 4.16
N GLY A 223 7.49 6.46 4.33
CA GLY A 223 6.14 6.68 3.80
C GLY A 223 5.99 6.50 2.29
N THR A 224 7.04 6.09 1.58
CA THR A 224 6.98 5.85 0.12
C THR A 224 6.09 4.66 -0.25
N GLY A 225 5.99 3.64 0.61
CA GLY A 225 5.05 2.53 0.44
C GLY A 225 3.60 3.02 0.43
N ASP A 226 3.23 3.85 1.41
CA ASP A 226 1.88 4.42 1.50
C ASP A 226 1.55 5.33 0.30
N VAL A 227 2.53 6.14 -0.15
CA VAL A 227 2.39 6.97 -1.36
C VAL A 227 2.16 6.10 -2.59
N PHE A 228 2.97 5.07 -2.76
CA PHE A 228 2.87 4.13 -3.86
C PHE A 228 1.51 3.38 -3.87
N ALA A 229 1.14 2.74 -2.77
CA ALA A 229 -0.08 1.96 -2.66
C ALA A 229 -1.33 2.83 -2.87
N SER A 230 -1.32 4.07 -2.35
CA SER A 230 -2.42 5.03 -2.54
C SER A 230 -2.55 5.49 -4.00
N ALA A 231 -1.44 5.76 -4.68
CA ALA A 231 -1.43 6.13 -6.09
C ALA A 231 -1.83 4.94 -7.00
N LEU A 232 -1.35 3.73 -6.70
CA LEU A 232 -1.76 2.49 -7.38
C LEU A 232 -3.27 2.30 -7.29
N LEU A 233 -3.81 2.38 -6.07
CA LEU A 233 -5.25 2.23 -5.83
C LEU A 233 -6.07 3.34 -6.50
N SER A 234 -5.53 4.57 -6.54
CA SER A 234 -6.14 5.67 -7.30
C SER A 234 -6.26 5.35 -8.78
N GLY A 235 -5.26 4.73 -9.38
CA GLY A 235 -5.29 4.26 -10.76
C GLY A 235 -6.35 3.18 -10.98
N LEU A 236 -6.32 2.12 -10.17
CA LEU A 236 -7.26 1.00 -10.27
C LEU A 236 -8.73 1.45 -10.12
N LEU A 237 -9.02 2.32 -9.15
CA LEU A 237 -10.37 2.84 -8.92
C LEU A 237 -10.81 3.87 -9.98
N ASN A 238 -9.89 4.44 -10.74
CA ASN A 238 -10.18 5.23 -11.93
C ASN A 238 -10.20 4.40 -13.22
N ASN A 239 -10.30 3.06 -13.10
CA ASN A 239 -10.46 2.08 -14.18
C ASN A 239 -9.23 1.93 -15.09
N PHE A 240 -8.04 2.22 -14.61
CA PHE A 240 -6.80 1.81 -15.28
C PHE A 240 -6.49 0.35 -14.97
N ASN A 241 -5.83 -0.33 -15.88
CA ASN A 241 -5.32 -1.70 -15.64
C ASN A 241 -4.16 -1.68 -14.63
N LEU A 242 -3.74 -2.85 -14.18
CA LEU A 242 -2.68 -2.99 -13.17
C LEU A 242 -1.38 -2.34 -13.61
N GLU A 243 -0.93 -2.61 -14.84
CA GLU A 243 0.30 -2.06 -15.42
C GLU A 243 0.32 -0.53 -15.40
N ARG A 244 -0.75 0.10 -15.95
CA ARG A 244 -0.85 1.57 -15.98
C ARG A 244 -0.98 2.17 -14.58
N SER A 245 -1.69 1.51 -13.69
CA SER A 245 -1.80 1.95 -12.29
C SER A 245 -0.45 1.87 -11.56
N ALA A 246 0.35 0.85 -11.81
CA ALA A 246 1.71 0.72 -11.28
C ALA A 246 2.65 1.78 -11.88
N GLU A 247 2.54 2.08 -13.18
CA GLU A 247 3.29 3.15 -13.83
C GLU A 247 3.01 4.52 -13.18
N ILE A 248 1.73 4.83 -12.96
CA ILE A 248 1.30 6.07 -12.26
C ILE A 248 1.90 6.09 -10.84
N ALA A 249 1.83 4.98 -10.12
CA ALA A 249 2.32 4.88 -8.75
C ALA A 249 3.86 5.07 -8.66
N VAL A 250 4.62 4.41 -9.55
CA VAL A 250 6.09 4.55 -9.62
C VAL A 250 6.47 6.00 -9.90
N ARG A 251 5.87 6.62 -10.93
CA ARG A 251 6.17 8.00 -11.32
C ARG A 251 5.83 9.00 -10.22
N PHE A 252 4.65 8.90 -9.63
CA PHE A 252 4.21 9.78 -8.55
C PHE A 252 5.11 9.68 -7.32
N THR A 253 5.50 8.45 -6.95
CA THR A 253 6.39 8.20 -5.82
C THR A 253 7.79 8.75 -6.11
N ALA A 254 8.35 8.49 -7.28
CA ALA A 254 9.67 8.99 -7.69
C ALA A 254 9.71 10.53 -7.72
N GLU A 255 8.68 11.18 -8.27
CA GLU A 255 8.59 12.65 -8.28
C GLU A 255 8.49 13.22 -6.87
N SER A 256 7.73 12.57 -5.98
CA SER A 256 7.63 12.97 -4.57
C SER A 256 8.96 12.85 -3.84
N ILE A 257 9.73 11.79 -4.10
CA ILE A 257 11.08 11.60 -3.60
C ILE A 257 12.02 12.69 -4.17
N LEU A 258 11.97 12.95 -5.48
CA LEU A 258 12.81 13.96 -6.15
C LEU A 258 12.58 15.36 -5.57
N ARG A 259 11.33 15.74 -5.31
CA ARG A 259 10.97 17.00 -4.67
C ARG A 259 11.54 17.09 -3.24
N THR A 260 11.44 16.01 -2.48
CA THR A 260 12.00 15.92 -1.13
C THR A 260 13.53 16.06 -1.15
N PHE A 261 14.20 15.37 -2.06
CA PHE A 261 15.63 15.43 -2.27
C PHE A 261 16.10 16.84 -2.63
N LYS A 262 15.45 17.50 -3.61
CA LYS A 262 15.77 18.86 -4.03
C LYS A 262 15.51 19.91 -2.94
N ALA A 263 14.45 19.72 -2.16
CA ALA A 263 14.09 20.62 -1.06
C ALA A 263 14.95 20.41 0.18
N GLN A 264 15.74 19.33 0.24
CA GLN A 264 16.55 18.96 1.40
C GLN A 264 15.74 18.91 2.72
N THR A 265 14.44 18.55 2.61
CA THR A 265 13.61 18.35 3.80
C THR A 265 14.02 17.07 4.52
N ASP A 266 13.82 17.04 5.83
CA ASP A 266 14.17 15.86 6.64
C ASP A 266 13.35 14.64 6.19
N TYR A 267 14.02 13.69 5.56
CA TYR A 267 13.42 12.49 5.00
C TYR A 267 12.74 11.58 6.05
N ARG A 268 13.06 11.79 7.34
CA ARG A 268 12.36 11.08 8.43
C ARG A 268 10.89 11.45 8.52
N PHE A 269 10.49 12.62 8.04
CA PHE A 269 9.11 13.07 8.10
C PHE A 269 8.29 12.72 6.86
N GLY A 270 8.82 11.87 5.98
CA GLY A 270 8.17 11.43 4.75
C GLY A 270 8.50 12.30 3.54
N VAL A 271 7.86 12.01 2.41
CA VAL A 271 8.13 12.67 1.12
C VAL A 271 7.17 13.82 0.83
N ASN A 272 7.61 14.79 0.01
CA ASN A 272 6.83 15.97 -0.37
C ASN A 272 5.85 15.64 -1.53
N PHE A 273 4.89 14.76 -1.27
CA PHE A 273 3.94 14.29 -2.27
C PHE A 273 2.84 15.30 -2.62
N GLU A 274 2.53 16.24 -1.74
CA GLU A 274 1.44 17.20 -1.90
C GLU A 274 1.63 18.05 -3.17
N GLN A 275 2.87 18.44 -3.45
CA GLN A 275 3.20 19.23 -4.64
C GLN A 275 3.17 18.40 -5.93
N SER A 276 3.18 17.07 -5.83
CA SER A 276 3.08 16.15 -6.97
C SER A 276 1.62 15.77 -7.29
N ILE A 277 0.66 16.10 -6.42
CA ILE A 277 -0.77 15.78 -6.64
C ILE A 277 -1.29 16.28 -7.99
N PRO A 278 -0.99 17.52 -8.46
CA PRO A 278 -1.46 17.96 -9.78
C PRO A 278 -0.99 17.05 -10.94
N ASP A 279 0.21 16.50 -10.84
CA ASP A 279 0.75 15.59 -11.86
C ASP A 279 0.07 14.21 -11.77
N LEU A 280 -0.20 13.71 -10.58
CA LEU A 280 -1.05 12.52 -10.38
C LEU A 280 -2.42 12.70 -11.05
N LEU A 281 -3.09 13.83 -10.84
CA LEU A 281 -4.41 14.09 -11.41
C LEU A 281 -4.41 14.14 -12.94
N LYS A 282 -3.34 14.68 -13.56
CA LYS A 282 -3.15 14.63 -15.02
C LYS A 282 -2.98 13.19 -15.51
N GLU A 283 -2.13 12.40 -14.84
CA GLU A 283 -1.92 10.99 -15.17
C GLU A 283 -3.22 10.15 -15.04
N LEU A 284 -4.06 10.51 -14.08
CA LEU A 284 -5.40 9.92 -13.88
C LEU A 284 -6.45 10.49 -14.83
N LYS A 285 -6.13 11.51 -15.65
CA LYS A 285 -7.04 12.22 -16.57
C LYS A 285 -8.24 12.86 -15.85
N LEU A 286 -8.00 13.38 -14.66
CA LEU A 286 -9.02 14.07 -13.86
C LEU A 286 -9.00 15.58 -14.06
N ILE A 287 -7.87 16.12 -14.53
CA ILE A 287 -7.69 17.53 -14.94
C ILE A 287 -6.94 17.60 -16.27
#